data_4418efd35661b0d059c523352014d35d
#
_entry.id   4418efd35661b0d059c523352014d35d
#
_cell.length_a   1.000
_cell.length_b   1.000
_cell.length_c   1.000
_cell.angle_alpha   90.00
_cell.angle_beta   90.00
_cell.angle_gamma   90.00
#
_symmetry.space_group_name_H-M   'P 1'
#
loop_
_entity.id
_entity.type
_entity.pdbx_description
1 polymer ?
#
loop_
_entity_poly.entity_id
_entity_poly.type
_entity_poly.pdbx_seq_one_letter_code
_entity_poly.pdbx_strand_id
1 'polypeptide(L)'
;GEEVEIVREFNGSELLGIKYEQLMPFGRVEGKAFEVIHGDYVTLTDGTGIVHIAPAYGEDDNLVAKANGITFINLVDKEGKFVEEVTPWAGKFVKKCDESICKWLEENNKLFKAEKHLHSYPHCWRCDTPLLYYPKESWFVAMSTLRDKLLENNNKINWYPDNIRTGRFGKFLENVIDWGISRDRYWGTPLPIWECECGHCHRSEE
;
A
#
# COMPACT_ATOMS: atom_id res chain seq x y z
N GLY A 1 3.75 35.60 -4.40
CA GLY A 1 4.21 34.39 -5.06
C GLY A 1 5.61 34.67 -5.57
N GLU A 2 6.50 33.71 -5.44
CA GLU A 2 7.82 33.81 -6.06
C GLU A 2 7.65 33.72 -7.57
N GLU A 3 8.34 34.57 -8.33
CA GLU A 3 8.42 34.45 -9.78
C GLU A 3 9.28 33.22 -10.11
N VAL A 4 8.71 32.28 -10.86
CA VAL A 4 9.42 31.09 -11.31
C VAL A 4 9.67 31.18 -12.81
N GLU A 5 10.86 30.80 -13.25
CA GLU A 5 11.23 30.69 -14.66
C GLU A 5 11.10 29.22 -15.08
N ILE A 6 10.36 28.98 -16.17
CA ILE A 6 10.28 27.64 -16.76
C ILE A 6 11.53 27.41 -17.59
N VAL A 7 12.42 26.58 -17.09
CA VAL A 7 13.70 26.27 -17.74
C VAL A 7 13.53 25.22 -18.85
N ARG A 8 12.61 24.27 -18.64
CA ARG A 8 12.37 23.18 -19.59
C ARG A 8 11.00 22.54 -19.38
N GLU A 9 10.36 22.14 -20.45
CA GLU A 9 9.17 21.28 -20.48
C GLU A 9 9.55 19.92 -21.07
N PHE A 10 9.02 18.83 -20.51
CA PHE A 10 9.30 17.46 -20.94
C PHE A 10 8.19 16.50 -20.53
N ASN A 11 8.14 15.34 -21.17
CA ASN A 11 7.22 14.28 -20.77
C ASN A 11 7.75 13.52 -19.54
N GLY A 12 6.86 13.07 -18.64
CA GLY A 12 7.24 12.27 -17.47
C GLY A 12 8.02 11.00 -17.83
N SER A 13 7.79 10.42 -19.01
CA SER A 13 8.54 9.27 -19.52
C SER A 13 10.04 9.52 -19.69
N GLU A 14 10.47 10.76 -19.83
CA GLU A 14 11.91 11.12 -19.91
C GLU A 14 12.61 11.01 -18.55
N LEU A 15 11.85 10.93 -17.45
CA LEU A 15 12.39 10.76 -16.11
C LEU A 15 12.61 9.30 -15.73
N LEU A 16 12.08 8.34 -16.51
CA LEU A 16 12.15 6.92 -16.17
C LEU A 16 13.61 6.44 -16.09
N GLY A 17 13.91 5.69 -15.03
CA GLY A 17 15.23 5.16 -14.78
C GLY A 17 16.22 6.14 -14.14
N ILE A 18 15.83 7.38 -13.90
CA ILE A 18 16.66 8.33 -13.14
C ILE A 18 16.79 7.79 -11.72
N LYS A 19 18.04 7.70 -11.25
CA LYS A 19 18.37 7.29 -9.89
C LYS A 19 18.61 8.51 -9.01
N TYR A 20 18.25 8.39 -7.75
CA TYR A 20 18.45 9.42 -6.74
C TYR A 20 19.00 8.84 -5.44
N GLU A 21 19.60 9.67 -4.61
CA GLU A 21 20.12 9.28 -3.31
C GLU A 21 18.98 9.07 -2.31
N GLN A 22 19.15 8.11 -1.40
CA GLN A 22 18.25 7.92 -0.28
C GLN A 22 18.12 9.20 0.55
N LEU A 23 16.91 9.69 0.73
CA LEU A 23 16.63 10.95 1.44
C LEU A 23 17.11 10.90 2.89
N MET A 24 16.76 9.83 3.60
CA MET A 24 17.16 9.59 4.98
C MET A 24 17.92 8.26 5.06
N PRO A 25 19.15 8.23 5.62
CA PRO A 25 20.05 7.07 5.57
C PRO A 25 19.70 6.01 6.63
N PHE A 26 18.42 5.77 6.86
CA PHE A 26 17.94 4.78 7.81
C PHE A 26 17.32 3.59 7.08
N GLY A 27 17.64 2.39 7.56
CA GLY A 27 17.26 1.16 6.89
C GLY A 27 18.11 0.90 5.64
N ARG A 28 18.90 -0.17 5.70
CA ARG A 28 19.72 -0.59 4.57
C ARG A 28 18.85 -1.21 3.49
N VAL A 29 18.99 -0.73 2.25
CA VAL A 29 18.32 -1.28 1.09
C VAL A 29 19.27 -2.13 0.29
N GLU A 30 19.00 -3.42 0.20
CA GLU A 30 19.72 -4.32 -0.69
C GLU A 30 18.84 -4.63 -1.91
N GLY A 31 19.30 -4.24 -3.10
CA GLY A 31 18.57 -4.44 -4.35
C GLY A 31 18.17 -3.15 -5.06
N LYS A 32 17.14 -3.24 -5.92
CA LYS A 32 16.66 -2.11 -6.72
C LYS A 32 15.82 -1.15 -5.88
N ALA A 33 16.27 0.11 -5.79
CA ALA A 33 15.56 1.17 -5.09
C ALA A 33 15.99 2.55 -5.60
N PHE A 34 15.34 3.62 -5.12
CA PHE A 34 15.70 5.02 -5.39
C PHE A 34 15.80 5.35 -6.88
N GLU A 35 14.80 4.91 -7.64
CA GLU A 35 14.71 5.08 -9.08
C GLU A 35 13.31 5.55 -9.46
N VAL A 36 13.22 6.42 -10.46
CA VAL A 36 11.94 6.86 -11.02
C VAL A 36 11.36 5.75 -11.88
N ILE A 37 10.16 5.30 -11.56
CA ILE A 37 9.42 4.25 -12.26
C ILE A 37 8.10 4.77 -12.79
N HIS A 38 7.49 4.07 -13.73
CA HIS A 38 6.18 4.42 -14.28
C HIS A 38 5.05 3.99 -13.34
N GLY A 39 4.03 4.87 -13.21
CA GLY A 39 2.81 4.57 -12.47
C GLY A 39 1.59 5.15 -13.20
N ASP A 40 0.69 4.30 -13.69
CA ASP A 40 -0.50 4.68 -14.47
C ASP A 40 -1.51 5.52 -13.68
N TYR A 41 -1.44 5.49 -12.36
CA TYR A 41 -2.31 6.28 -11.46
C TYR A 41 -1.85 7.73 -11.25
N VAL A 42 -0.67 8.10 -11.77
CA VAL A 42 -0.14 9.46 -11.65
C VAL A 42 -0.81 10.36 -12.67
N THR A 43 -1.41 11.46 -12.22
CA THR A 43 -2.11 12.43 -13.06
C THR A 43 -1.42 13.79 -13.07
N LEU A 44 -1.73 14.61 -14.09
CA LEU A 44 -1.28 16.00 -14.16
C LEU A 44 -2.35 16.98 -13.65
N THR A 45 -3.53 16.48 -13.30
CA THR A 45 -4.67 17.30 -12.85
C THR A 45 -4.58 17.67 -11.38
N ASP A 46 -3.78 16.93 -10.62
CA ASP A 46 -3.56 17.16 -9.19
C ASP A 46 -2.08 16.87 -8.85
N GLY A 47 -1.53 17.66 -7.93
CA GLY A 47 -0.15 17.53 -7.50
C GLY A 47 0.88 17.98 -8.55
N THR A 48 2.04 17.35 -8.52
CA THR A 48 3.22 17.71 -9.34
C THR A 48 3.46 16.79 -10.55
N GLY A 49 2.65 15.75 -10.73
CA GLY A 49 2.92 14.69 -11.71
C GLY A 49 4.04 13.72 -11.28
N ILE A 50 4.57 13.85 -10.07
CA ILE A 50 5.53 12.95 -9.45
C ILE A 50 5.01 12.54 -8.08
N VAL A 51 4.92 11.24 -7.83
CA VAL A 51 4.39 10.67 -6.58
C VAL A 51 5.49 9.88 -5.88
N HIS A 52 5.62 10.09 -4.57
CA HIS A 52 6.49 9.26 -3.73
C HIS A 52 5.86 7.89 -3.53
N ILE A 53 6.61 6.83 -3.75
CA ILE A 53 6.18 5.44 -3.61
C ILE A 53 6.76 4.84 -2.35
N ALA A 54 5.89 4.31 -1.49
CA ALA A 54 6.26 3.60 -0.26
C ALA A 54 5.67 2.17 -0.27
N PRO A 55 6.38 1.17 -0.81
CA PRO A 55 5.86 -0.17 -1.10
C PRO A 55 5.25 -0.90 0.10
N ALA A 56 5.66 -0.55 1.32
CA ALA A 56 5.14 -1.15 2.55
C ALA A 56 3.86 -0.46 3.08
N TYR A 57 3.48 0.72 2.56
CA TYR A 57 2.47 1.55 3.21
C TYR A 57 1.35 2.02 2.27
N GLY A 58 1.29 1.49 1.06
CA GLY A 58 0.23 1.71 0.09
C GLY A 58 0.00 0.47 -0.78
N GLU A 59 -1.26 0.14 -1.10
CA GLU A 59 -1.58 -1.01 -1.96
C GLU A 59 -1.10 -0.78 -3.39
N ASP A 60 -1.43 0.37 -3.98
CA ASP A 60 -1.00 0.74 -5.33
C ASP A 60 0.52 0.85 -5.40
N ASP A 61 1.15 1.43 -4.37
CA ASP A 61 2.61 1.52 -4.24
C ASP A 61 3.26 0.13 -4.23
N ASN A 62 2.66 -0.82 -3.51
CA ASN A 62 3.16 -2.19 -3.44
C ASN A 62 3.05 -2.90 -4.79
N LEU A 63 1.92 -2.76 -5.48
CA LEU A 63 1.68 -3.37 -6.79
C LEU A 63 2.66 -2.83 -7.84
N VAL A 64 2.81 -1.51 -7.93
CA VAL A 64 3.74 -0.87 -8.87
C VAL A 64 5.19 -1.20 -8.54
N ALA A 65 5.55 -1.20 -7.27
CA ALA A 65 6.89 -1.58 -6.83
C ALA A 65 7.24 -3.02 -7.21
N LYS A 66 6.34 -3.96 -6.97
CA LYS A 66 6.49 -5.38 -7.37
C LYS A 66 6.65 -5.53 -8.88
N ALA A 67 5.80 -4.86 -9.67
CA ALA A 67 5.87 -4.91 -11.13
C ALA A 67 7.22 -4.39 -11.68
N ASN A 68 7.86 -3.46 -10.98
CA ASN A 68 9.15 -2.87 -11.36
C ASN A 68 10.35 -3.49 -10.64
N GLY A 69 10.16 -4.50 -9.81
CA GLY A 69 11.23 -5.17 -9.05
C GLY A 69 11.89 -4.28 -7.98
N ILE A 70 11.15 -3.28 -7.46
CA ILE A 70 11.63 -2.42 -6.37
C ILE A 70 11.63 -3.20 -5.07
N THR A 71 12.71 -3.05 -4.32
CA THR A 71 12.88 -3.72 -3.03
C THR A 71 11.84 -3.27 -2.02
N PHE A 72 11.21 -4.24 -1.37
CA PHE A 72 10.28 -4.01 -0.29
C PHE A 72 11.03 -3.82 1.03
N ILE A 73 10.73 -2.72 1.74
CA ILE A 73 11.29 -2.43 3.06
C ILE A 73 10.17 -1.99 3.98
N ASN A 74 10.12 -2.58 5.15
CA ASN A 74 9.22 -2.17 6.22
C ASN A 74 10.03 -1.72 7.44
N LEU A 75 9.97 -0.43 7.76
CA LEU A 75 10.67 0.20 8.88
C LEU A 75 9.77 0.46 10.09
N VAL A 76 8.60 -0.15 10.12
CA VAL A 76 7.61 0.01 11.20
C VAL A 76 7.24 -1.38 11.72
N ASP A 77 7.20 -1.53 13.03
CA ASP A 77 6.79 -2.75 13.69
C ASP A 77 5.26 -2.91 13.79
N LYS A 78 4.80 -4.03 14.36
CA LYS A 78 3.38 -4.34 14.53
C LYS A 78 2.63 -3.39 15.47
N GLU A 79 3.36 -2.60 16.28
CA GLU A 79 2.81 -1.59 17.18
C GLU A 79 2.78 -0.18 16.56
N GLY A 80 3.21 -0.05 15.29
CA GLY A 80 3.30 1.21 14.59
C GLY A 80 4.50 2.07 15.02
N LYS A 81 5.55 1.45 15.55
CA LYS A 81 6.78 2.10 16.00
C LYS A 81 7.89 1.88 14.98
N PHE A 82 8.80 2.82 14.89
CA PHE A 82 10.00 2.62 14.08
C PHE A 82 10.88 1.51 14.64
N VAL A 83 11.41 0.68 13.73
CA VAL A 83 12.37 -0.38 14.07
C VAL A 83 13.74 0.19 14.48
N GLU A 84 14.63 -0.64 15.01
CA GLU A 84 15.93 -0.20 15.57
C GLU A 84 16.84 0.46 14.53
N GLU A 85 16.77 0.07 13.26
CA GLU A 85 17.55 0.65 12.18
C GLU A 85 17.24 2.14 11.94
N VAL A 86 16.07 2.61 12.36
CA VAL A 86 15.68 4.03 12.30
C VAL A 86 16.14 4.73 13.57
N THR A 87 17.43 4.78 13.79
CA THR A 87 18.08 5.14 15.06
C THR A 87 17.56 6.42 15.76
N PRO A 88 17.25 7.54 15.07
CA PRO A 88 16.77 8.75 15.77
C PRO A 88 15.37 8.59 16.36
N TRP A 89 14.57 7.65 15.82
CA TRP A 89 13.17 7.46 16.21
C TRP A 89 12.85 6.02 16.60
N ALA A 90 13.84 5.15 16.75
CA ALA A 90 13.66 3.76 17.15
C ALA A 90 12.72 3.63 18.36
N GLY A 91 11.75 2.72 18.27
CA GLY A 91 10.77 2.46 19.30
C GLY A 91 9.69 3.54 19.51
N LYS A 92 9.73 4.64 18.76
CA LYS A 92 8.71 5.70 18.84
C LYS A 92 7.58 5.45 17.87
N PHE A 93 6.35 5.75 18.29
CA PHE A 93 5.18 5.67 17.41
C PHE A 93 5.31 6.67 16.26
N VAL A 94 5.16 6.19 15.02
CA VAL A 94 5.47 6.96 13.81
C VAL A 94 4.76 8.31 13.73
N LYS A 95 3.47 8.38 14.06
CA LYS A 95 2.68 9.63 14.03
C LYS A 95 3.12 10.70 15.04
N LYS A 96 3.97 10.34 15.99
CA LYS A 96 4.56 11.30 16.96
C LYS A 96 5.92 11.83 16.52
N CYS A 97 6.42 11.37 15.39
CA CYS A 97 7.77 11.71 14.91
C CYS A 97 7.78 12.78 13.81
N ASP A 98 6.63 13.16 13.26
CA ASP A 98 6.53 14.05 12.09
C ASP A 98 7.31 15.37 12.28
N GLU A 99 7.11 16.07 13.39
CA GLU A 99 7.82 17.34 13.68
C GLU A 99 9.32 17.14 13.81
N SER A 100 9.76 16.06 14.45
CA SER A 100 11.18 15.76 14.62
C SER A 100 11.84 15.28 13.33
N ILE A 101 11.09 14.66 12.44
CA ILE A 101 11.54 14.31 11.09
C ILE A 101 11.72 15.58 10.24
N CYS A 102 10.75 16.48 10.27
CA CYS A 102 10.86 17.77 9.58
C CYS A 102 12.09 18.55 10.04
N LYS A 103 12.32 18.61 11.35
CA LYS A 103 13.49 19.28 11.92
C LYS A 103 14.80 18.63 11.48
N TRP A 104 14.86 17.29 11.47
CA TRP A 104 16.03 16.57 10.98
C TRP A 104 16.32 16.85 9.50
N LEU A 105 15.27 16.91 8.66
CA LEU A 105 15.40 17.26 7.24
C LEU A 105 15.89 18.69 7.06
N GLU A 106 15.43 19.65 7.87
CA GLU A 106 15.87 21.03 7.87
C GLU A 106 17.35 21.14 8.25
N GLU A 107 17.76 20.51 9.35
CA GLU A 107 19.14 20.49 9.84
C GLU A 107 20.11 19.85 8.82
N ASN A 108 19.62 18.96 7.96
CA ASN A 108 20.41 18.32 6.91
C ASN A 108 20.26 18.98 5.52
N ASN A 109 19.64 20.16 5.43
CA ASN A 109 19.37 20.88 4.18
C ASN A 109 18.60 20.06 3.13
N LYS A 110 17.68 19.23 3.59
CA LYS A 110 16.86 18.33 2.75
C LYS A 110 15.36 18.70 2.78
N LEU A 111 14.97 19.68 3.57
CA LEU A 111 13.59 20.16 3.65
C LEU A 111 13.38 21.31 2.66
N PHE A 112 12.50 21.13 1.69
CA PHE A 112 12.08 22.21 0.81
C PHE A 112 10.97 23.06 1.43
N LYS A 113 9.92 22.39 1.96
CA LYS A 113 8.75 23.05 2.55
C LYS A 113 8.04 22.09 3.49
N ALA A 114 7.50 22.61 4.59
CA ALA A 114 6.60 21.90 5.48
C ALA A 114 5.33 22.72 5.69
N GLU A 115 4.17 22.14 5.43
CA GLU A 115 2.87 22.77 5.61
C GLU A 115 1.92 21.85 6.39
N LYS A 116 1.07 22.43 7.21
CA LYS A 116 -0.02 21.69 7.85
C LYS A 116 -1.18 21.53 6.86
N HIS A 117 -1.51 20.30 6.56
CA HIS A 117 -2.64 19.97 5.70
C HIS A 117 -3.74 19.30 6.51
N LEU A 118 -4.94 19.88 6.47
CA LEU A 118 -6.12 19.30 7.13
C LEU A 118 -6.86 18.40 6.14
N HIS A 119 -6.95 17.12 6.46
CA HIS A 119 -7.67 16.15 5.65
C HIS A 119 -8.37 15.11 6.54
N SER A 120 -9.35 14.41 5.98
CA SER A 120 -9.97 13.27 6.65
C SER A 120 -8.97 12.13 6.80
N TYR A 121 -8.86 11.56 7.98
CA TYR A 121 -7.98 10.44 8.27
C TYR A 121 -8.75 9.31 8.96
N PRO A 122 -8.55 8.03 8.55
CA PRO A 122 -9.26 6.92 9.16
C PRO A 122 -8.77 6.64 10.58
N HIS A 123 -9.71 6.49 11.50
CA HIS A 123 -9.46 6.14 12.90
C HIS A 123 -10.13 4.82 13.26
N CYS A 124 -9.60 4.14 14.25
CA CYS A 124 -10.19 2.94 14.79
C CYS A 124 -11.53 3.26 15.47
N TRP A 125 -12.60 2.64 15.01
CA TRP A 125 -13.95 2.86 15.55
C TRP A 125 -14.13 2.47 17.04
N ARG A 126 -13.15 1.78 17.65
CA ARG A 126 -13.18 1.37 19.07
C ARG A 126 -12.40 2.28 20.00
N CYS A 127 -11.20 2.68 19.60
CA CYS A 127 -10.26 3.41 20.46
C CYS A 127 -9.82 4.75 19.88
N ASP A 128 -10.38 5.14 18.73
CA ASP A 128 -10.09 6.40 18.04
C ASP A 128 -8.60 6.63 17.70
N THR A 129 -7.81 5.55 17.69
CA THR A 129 -6.40 5.62 17.30
C THR A 129 -6.30 5.76 15.79
N PRO A 130 -5.44 6.64 15.24
CA PRO A 130 -5.18 6.73 13.82
C PRO A 130 -4.74 5.39 13.25
N LEU A 131 -5.34 4.97 12.13
CA LEU A 131 -4.97 3.73 11.46
C LEU A 131 -3.69 3.94 10.64
N LEU A 132 -2.90 2.89 10.50
CA LEU A 132 -1.74 2.84 9.63
C LEU A 132 -1.98 1.78 8.56
N TYR A 133 -1.62 2.09 7.31
CA TYR A 133 -1.44 1.04 6.32
C TYR A 133 -0.21 0.26 6.72
N TYR A 134 -0.37 -1.05 6.81
CA TYR A 134 0.66 -1.95 7.30
C TYR A 134 0.58 -3.29 6.56
N PRO A 135 1.68 -3.79 5.99
CA PRO A 135 1.71 -5.06 5.29
C PRO A 135 1.60 -6.20 6.30
N LYS A 136 0.75 -7.14 5.99
CA LYS A 136 0.51 -8.30 6.83
C LYS A 136 0.32 -9.55 5.99
N GLU A 137 1.00 -10.62 6.37
CA GLU A 137 0.75 -11.94 5.82
C GLU A 137 -0.66 -12.41 6.22
N SER A 138 -1.41 -12.88 5.24
CA SER A 138 -2.79 -13.31 5.43
C SER A 138 -3.12 -14.43 4.47
N TRP A 139 -4.04 -15.30 4.88
CA TRP A 139 -4.62 -16.30 4.01
C TRP A 139 -5.71 -15.69 3.15
N PHE A 140 -5.67 -16.02 1.86
CA PHE A 140 -6.66 -15.54 0.89
C PHE A 140 -7.31 -16.71 0.16
N VAL A 141 -8.61 -16.58 -0.10
CA VAL A 141 -9.29 -17.40 -1.09
C VAL A 141 -9.14 -16.69 -2.44
N ALA A 142 -8.56 -17.37 -3.44
CA ALA A 142 -8.28 -16.81 -4.77
C ALA A 142 -9.59 -16.67 -5.59
N MET A 143 -10.50 -15.81 -5.14
CA MET A 143 -11.81 -15.58 -5.76
C MET A 143 -11.68 -14.94 -7.14
N SER A 144 -10.65 -14.14 -7.37
CA SER A 144 -10.39 -13.50 -8.67
C SER A 144 -10.21 -14.52 -9.80
N THR A 145 -9.66 -15.69 -9.51
CA THR A 145 -9.49 -16.79 -10.48
C THR A 145 -10.80 -17.44 -10.89
N LEU A 146 -11.85 -17.26 -10.10
CA LEU A 146 -13.18 -17.82 -10.35
C LEU A 146 -14.13 -16.83 -11.03
N ARG A 147 -13.70 -15.59 -11.28
CA ARG A 147 -14.54 -14.49 -11.79
C ARG A 147 -15.40 -14.91 -12.98
N ASP A 148 -14.79 -15.43 -14.05
CA ASP A 148 -15.49 -15.78 -15.28
C ASP A 148 -16.53 -16.87 -15.04
N LYS A 149 -16.19 -17.88 -14.25
CA LYS A 149 -17.11 -18.96 -13.87
C LYS A 149 -18.28 -18.48 -13.02
N LEU A 150 -18.02 -17.53 -12.13
CA LEU A 150 -19.07 -16.90 -11.32
C LEU A 150 -20.02 -16.07 -12.18
N LEU A 151 -19.50 -15.30 -13.14
CA LEU A 151 -20.30 -14.53 -14.08
C LEU A 151 -21.13 -15.45 -15.00
N GLU A 152 -20.54 -16.53 -15.53
CA GLU A 152 -21.27 -17.53 -16.32
C GLU A 152 -22.44 -18.13 -15.52
N ASN A 153 -22.21 -18.51 -14.27
CA ASN A 153 -23.25 -19.07 -13.42
C ASN A 153 -24.32 -18.03 -13.06
N ASN A 154 -23.94 -16.78 -12.79
CA ASN A 154 -24.85 -15.68 -12.54
C ASN A 154 -25.82 -15.48 -13.72
N ASN A 155 -25.36 -15.63 -14.95
CA ASN A 155 -26.17 -15.51 -16.15
C ASN A 155 -27.22 -16.64 -16.31
N LYS A 156 -27.02 -17.80 -15.65
CA LYS A 156 -27.94 -18.92 -15.65
C LYS A 156 -29.05 -18.79 -14.60
N ILE A 157 -28.94 -17.86 -13.67
CA ILE A 157 -29.89 -17.64 -12.59
C ILE A 157 -31.06 -16.78 -13.08
N ASN A 158 -32.30 -17.21 -12.79
CA ASN A 158 -33.47 -16.37 -12.98
C ASN A 158 -33.62 -15.39 -11.81
N TRP A 159 -33.12 -14.19 -12.00
CA TRP A 159 -33.22 -13.14 -11.01
C TRP A 159 -34.59 -12.47 -11.01
N TYR A 160 -35.08 -12.17 -9.81
CA TYR A 160 -36.27 -11.34 -9.65
C TYR A 160 -36.02 -10.24 -8.60
N PRO A 161 -35.98 -8.98 -8.99
CA PRO A 161 -36.07 -8.45 -10.36
C PRO A 161 -34.80 -8.74 -11.20
N ASP A 162 -34.94 -8.80 -12.53
CA ASP A 162 -33.86 -9.21 -13.46
C ASP A 162 -32.64 -8.27 -13.43
N ASN A 163 -32.82 -7.01 -13.09
CA ASN A 163 -31.75 -6.02 -13.01
C ASN A 163 -30.67 -6.35 -11.96
N ILE A 164 -30.89 -7.29 -11.05
CA ILE A 164 -29.89 -7.77 -10.11
C ILE A 164 -28.73 -8.44 -10.84
N ARG A 165 -29.02 -9.20 -11.92
CA ARG A 165 -28.03 -9.94 -12.70
C ARG A 165 -26.88 -9.08 -13.21
N THR A 166 -27.21 -7.95 -13.86
CA THR A 166 -26.24 -7.02 -14.46
C THR A 166 -25.98 -5.80 -13.60
N GLY A 167 -26.82 -5.58 -12.60
CA GLY A 167 -26.73 -4.46 -11.67
C GLY A 167 -25.77 -4.76 -10.51
N ARG A 168 -26.26 -4.56 -9.28
CA ARG A 168 -25.41 -4.63 -8.06
C ARG A 168 -24.63 -5.94 -7.92
N PHE A 169 -25.29 -7.08 -8.15
CA PHE A 169 -24.65 -8.38 -7.99
C PHE A 169 -23.70 -8.70 -9.15
N GLY A 170 -24.11 -8.44 -10.40
CA GLY A 170 -23.23 -8.61 -11.55
C GLY A 170 -21.97 -7.77 -11.44
N LYS A 171 -22.10 -6.48 -11.12
CA LYS A 171 -20.96 -5.60 -10.90
C LYS A 171 -20.06 -6.02 -9.74
N PHE A 172 -20.62 -6.60 -8.69
CA PHE A 172 -19.84 -7.18 -7.60
C PHE A 172 -18.99 -8.35 -8.10
N LEU A 173 -19.54 -9.22 -8.94
CA LEU A 173 -18.80 -10.36 -9.52
C LEU A 173 -17.75 -9.90 -10.54
N GLU A 174 -18.05 -8.89 -11.36
CA GLU A 174 -17.10 -8.30 -12.31
C GLU A 174 -15.86 -7.76 -11.61
N ASN A 175 -16.02 -7.20 -10.42
CA ASN A 175 -14.97 -6.61 -9.62
C ASN A 175 -14.55 -7.48 -8.42
N VAL A 176 -14.80 -8.80 -8.49
CA VAL A 176 -14.43 -9.70 -7.40
C VAL A 176 -12.91 -9.70 -7.18
N ILE A 177 -12.50 -9.49 -5.95
CA ILE A 177 -11.11 -9.55 -5.49
C ILE A 177 -10.91 -10.80 -4.62
N ASP A 178 -9.65 -11.14 -4.38
CA ASP A 178 -9.30 -12.23 -3.49
C ASP A 178 -9.78 -11.95 -2.06
N TRP A 179 -10.30 -12.96 -1.41
CA TRP A 179 -10.98 -12.82 -0.13
C TRP A 179 -10.03 -13.12 1.02
N GLY A 180 -9.58 -12.08 1.73
CA GLY A 180 -8.77 -12.21 2.94
C GLY A 180 -9.58 -12.81 4.09
N ILE A 181 -9.15 -13.98 4.56
CA ILE A 181 -9.85 -14.74 5.62
C ILE A 181 -9.16 -14.71 6.98
N SER A 182 -7.90 -14.27 7.06
CA SER A 182 -7.18 -14.13 8.31
C SER A 182 -7.76 -13.00 9.18
N ARG A 183 -7.81 -13.23 10.50
CA ARG A 183 -8.22 -12.24 11.49
C ARG A 183 -7.30 -12.33 12.70
N ASP A 184 -6.78 -11.19 13.19
CA ASP A 184 -5.94 -11.09 14.39
C ASP A 184 -6.74 -10.99 15.69
N ARG A 185 -7.96 -11.43 15.66
CA ARG A 185 -8.77 -11.40 16.87
C ARG A 185 -8.64 -12.73 17.60
N TYR A 186 -8.38 -12.63 18.88
CA TYR A 186 -8.29 -13.77 19.79
C TYR A 186 -9.59 -14.60 19.84
N TRP A 187 -10.73 -13.99 19.48
CA TRP A 187 -12.03 -14.64 19.40
C TRP A 187 -12.35 -15.02 17.96
N GLY A 188 -11.83 -16.11 17.51
CA GLY A 188 -12.08 -16.62 16.17
C GLY A 188 -11.96 -18.13 16.11
N THR A 189 -12.59 -18.73 15.11
CA THR A 189 -12.36 -20.12 14.75
C THR A 189 -10.98 -20.21 14.06
N PRO A 190 -10.10 -21.12 14.48
CA PRO A 190 -8.84 -21.32 13.77
C PRO A 190 -9.11 -21.77 12.34
N LEU A 191 -8.28 -21.32 11.40
CA LEU A 191 -8.35 -21.81 10.03
C LEU A 191 -7.85 -23.26 9.99
N PRO A 192 -8.58 -24.19 9.36
CA PRO A 192 -8.20 -25.60 9.28
C PRO A 192 -7.12 -25.81 8.19
N ILE A 193 -6.02 -25.11 8.35
CA ILE A 193 -4.88 -25.12 7.43
C ILE A 193 -3.64 -25.50 8.23
N TRP A 194 -2.95 -26.54 7.78
CA TRP A 194 -1.67 -26.99 8.31
C TRP A 194 -0.60 -26.71 7.30
N GLU A 195 0.46 -26.06 7.72
CA GLU A 195 1.63 -25.77 6.92
C GLU A 195 2.81 -26.57 7.47
N CYS A 196 3.51 -27.32 6.62
CA CYS A 196 4.72 -28.01 7.02
C CYS A 196 5.96 -27.12 6.79
N GLU A 197 7.06 -27.45 7.42
CA GLU A 197 8.35 -26.75 7.27
C GLU A 197 8.85 -26.70 5.81
N CYS A 198 8.35 -27.59 4.96
CA CYS A 198 8.65 -27.61 3.52
C CYS A 198 7.80 -26.61 2.71
N GLY A 199 6.90 -25.84 3.34
CA GLY A 199 6.00 -24.90 2.69
C GLY A 199 4.76 -25.54 2.06
N HIS A 200 4.54 -26.84 2.24
CA HIS A 200 3.32 -27.50 1.78
C HIS A 200 2.17 -27.22 2.73
N CYS A 201 1.05 -26.75 2.17
CA CYS A 201 -0.17 -26.47 2.94
C CYS A 201 -1.22 -27.56 2.72
N HIS A 202 -1.77 -28.07 3.80
CA HIS A 202 -2.87 -29.04 3.80
C HIS A 202 -4.09 -28.45 4.48
N ARG A 203 -5.26 -28.62 3.89
CA ARG A 203 -6.56 -28.29 4.52
C ARG A 203 -7.26 -29.56 4.99
N SER A 204 -7.90 -29.52 6.15
CA SER A 204 -8.84 -30.56 6.55
C SER A 204 -10.14 -30.39 5.77
N GLU A 205 -10.69 -31.50 5.33
CA GLU A 205 -12.00 -31.58 4.66
C GLU A 205 -13.09 -32.13 5.62
N GLU A 206 -12.74 -32.36 6.91
CA GLU A 206 -13.66 -32.81 7.96
C GLU A 206 -14.19 -31.65 8.81
#